data_dc3855d3150f54de223b01162ed2ae1f
#
_entry.id   dc3855d3150f54de223b01162ed2ae1f
#
_cell.length_a   1.000
_cell.length_b   1.000
_cell.length_c   1.000
_cell.angle_alpha   90.00
_cell.angle_beta   90.00
_cell.angle_gamma   90.00
#
_symmetry.space_group_name_H-M   'P 1'
#
loop_
_entity.id
_entity.type
_entity.pdbx_description
1 polymer ?
#
loop_
_entity_poly.entity_id
_entity_poly.type
_entity_poly.pdbx_seq_one_letter_code
_entity_poly.pdbx_strand_id
1 'polypeptide(L)'
;MVVAYPSFGDYPDDVDVQNFEDLQDYVLNQIQQSSVVVAQSMGGIFAVQAALQKAEQVQALVLVATSGGIDLSPFQVADWREDYQQSFTVPDWFVQHQSDLTDSLEHIRCPVLLIWGDADPISPVAVGQFLHRQIPHAELHIVSQGQHDVAYVHAAHVAQLIQNFLAKIRV
;
A
#
# COMPACT_ATOMS: atom_id res chain seq x y z
N MET A 1 -5.18 -14.66 1.37
CA MET A 1 -5.16 -14.66 -0.11
C MET A 1 -4.13 -13.63 -0.56
N VAL A 2 -3.35 -13.93 -1.60
CA VAL A 2 -2.49 -12.95 -2.28
C VAL A 2 -3.18 -12.61 -3.60
N VAL A 3 -3.31 -11.33 -3.91
CA VAL A 3 -3.88 -10.86 -5.17
C VAL A 3 -2.73 -10.69 -6.16
N ALA A 4 -2.72 -11.51 -7.19
CA ALA A 4 -1.79 -11.37 -8.31
C ALA A 4 -2.37 -10.36 -9.31
N TYR A 5 -1.52 -9.51 -9.88
CA TYR A 5 -1.94 -8.54 -10.88
C TYR A 5 -1.77 -9.13 -12.28
N PRO A 6 -2.80 -9.08 -13.13
CA PRO A 6 -2.66 -9.46 -14.54
C PRO A 6 -1.56 -8.64 -15.24
N SER A 7 -0.84 -9.25 -16.17
CA SER A 7 0.26 -8.64 -16.92
C SER A 7 1.51 -8.26 -16.09
N PHE A 8 1.61 -8.72 -14.85
CA PHE A 8 2.79 -8.46 -14.01
C PHE A 8 3.64 -9.72 -13.88
N GLY A 9 4.93 -9.59 -14.22
CA GLY A 9 5.84 -10.74 -14.23
C GLY A 9 5.35 -11.84 -15.16
N ASP A 10 5.19 -13.05 -14.62
CA ASP A 10 4.73 -14.25 -15.37
C ASP A 10 3.20 -14.46 -15.33
N TYR A 11 2.45 -13.53 -14.76
CA TYR A 11 0.99 -13.67 -14.73
C TYR A 11 0.38 -13.30 -16.08
N PRO A 12 -0.60 -14.09 -16.55
CA PRO A 12 -1.22 -13.85 -17.84
C PRO A 12 -1.97 -12.51 -17.88
N ASP A 13 -2.07 -11.97 -19.09
CA ASP A 13 -2.86 -10.79 -19.35
C ASP A 13 -4.34 -11.05 -19.09
N ASP A 14 -5.03 -10.00 -18.64
CA ASP A 14 -6.48 -9.94 -18.58
C ASP A 14 -6.97 -8.84 -19.53
N VAL A 15 -7.83 -9.19 -20.46
CA VAL A 15 -8.33 -8.27 -21.49
C VAL A 15 -9.14 -7.10 -20.90
N ASP A 16 -9.66 -7.30 -19.69
CA ASP A 16 -10.45 -6.31 -18.97
C ASP A 16 -9.58 -5.38 -18.10
N VAL A 17 -8.23 -5.58 -18.09
CA VAL A 17 -7.28 -4.77 -17.31
C VAL A 17 -6.29 -4.07 -18.25
N GLN A 18 -6.64 -2.85 -18.67
CA GLN A 18 -5.89 -2.09 -19.67
C GLN A 18 -5.24 -0.81 -19.13
N ASN A 19 -5.58 -0.41 -17.90
CA ASN A 19 -5.10 0.79 -17.23
C ASN A 19 -5.14 0.62 -15.71
N PHE A 20 -4.76 1.66 -14.97
CA PHE A 20 -4.67 1.61 -13.51
C PHE A 20 -6.04 1.48 -12.84
N GLU A 21 -7.05 2.11 -13.38
CA GLU A 21 -8.43 2.09 -12.90
C GLU A 21 -9.02 0.68 -13.05
N ASP A 22 -8.81 0.03 -14.19
CA ASP A 22 -9.24 -1.35 -14.41
C ASP A 22 -8.53 -2.31 -13.42
N LEU A 23 -7.22 -2.11 -13.19
CA LEU A 23 -6.49 -2.89 -12.19
C LEU A 23 -7.02 -2.64 -10.78
N GLN A 24 -7.35 -1.39 -10.45
CA GLN A 24 -7.98 -1.06 -9.17
C GLN A 24 -9.30 -1.82 -9.01
N ASP A 25 -10.19 -1.76 -10.00
CA ASP A 25 -11.47 -2.47 -9.95
C ASP A 25 -11.26 -3.99 -9.84
N TYR A 26 -10.30 -4.54 -10.58
CA TYR A 26 -9.92 -5.94 -10.47
C TYR A 26 -9.50 -6.30 -9.04
N VAL A 27 -8.62 -5.51 -8.42
CA VAL A 27 -8.13 -5.75 -7.05
C VAL A 27 -9.26 -5.61 -6.03
N LEU A 28 -10.05 -4.55 -6.13
CA LEU A 28 -11.17 -4.31 -5.22
C LEU A 28 -12.21 -5.42 -5.32
N ASN A 29 -12.44 -5.98 -6.51
CA ASN A 29 -13.37 -7.08 -6.72
C ASN A 29 -12.92 -8.41 -6.08
N GLN A 30 -11.66 -8.54 -5.67
CA GLN A 30 -11.20 -9.69 -4.88
C GLN A 30 -11.67 -9.62 -3.42
N ILE A 31 -12.07 -8.44 -2.93
CA ILE A 31 -12.55 -8.25 -1.55
C ILE A 31 -14.06 -8.51 -1.52
N GLN A 32 -14.43 -9.78 -1.33
CA GLN A 32 -15.83 -10.25 -1.35
C GLN A 32 -16.42 -10.43 0.06
N GLN A 33 -15.58 -10.44 1.08
CA GLN A 33 -15.97 -10.68 2.47
C GLN A 33 -15.15 -9.82 3.41
N SER A 34 -15.53 -9.78 4.67
CA SER A 34 -14.83 -9.11 5.75
C SER A 34 -13.35 -9.51 5.77
N SER A 35 -12.45 -8.56 5.63
CA SER A 35 -11.03 -8.82 5.39
C SER A 35 -10.12 -7.79 6.04
N VAL A 36 -8.92 -8.21 6.43
CA VAL A 36 -7.79 -7.32 6.68
C VAL A 36 -7.00 -7.20 5.39
N VAL A 37 -6.74 -5.98 4.95
CA VAL A 37 -5.95 -5.72 3.74
C VAL A 37 -4.53 -5.35 4.14
N VAL A 38 -3.56 -6.11 3.63
CA VAL A 38 -2.13 -5.85 3.83
C VAL A 38 -1.52 -5.50 2.48
N ALA A 39 -0.87 -4.36 2.40
CA ALA A 39 -0.30 -3.88 1.15
C ALA A 39 1.03 -3.17 1.36
N GLN A 40 1.92 -3.29 0.37
CA GLN A 40 3.20 -2.61 0.32
C GLN A 40 3.31 -1.79 -0.97
N SER A 41 4.06 -0.67 -0.90
CA SER A 41 4.41 0.16 -2.06
C SER A 41 3.17 0.58 -2.86
N MET A 42 3.16 0.42 -4.18
CA MET A 42 2.02 0.76 -5.04
C MET A 42 0.71 0.06 -4.64
N GLY A 43 0.79 -1.15 -4.07
CA GLY A 43 -0.38 -1.86 -3.56
C GLY A 43 -1.16 -1.10 -2.47
N GLY A 44 -0.50 -0.20 -1.77
CA GLY A 44 -1.12 0.64 -0.75
C GLY A 44 -2.16 1.63 -1.32
N ILE A 45 -2.03 2.03 -2.59
CA ILE A 45 -3.03 2.86 -3.26
C ILE A 45 -4.36 2.10 -3.35
N PHE A 46 -4.31 0.86 -3.82
CA PHE A 46 -5.51 0.00 -3.90
C PHE A 46 -6.09 -0.31 -2.52
N ALA A 47 -5.22 -0.49 -1.50
CA ALA A 47 -5.66 -0.75 -0.14
C ALA A 47 -6.41 0.46 0.47
N VAL A 48 -5.93 1.68 0.24
CA VAL A 48 -6.61 2.92 0.63
C VAL A 48 -7.94 3.05 -0.11
N GLN A 49 -7.96 2.84 -1.42
CA GLN A 49 -9.19 2.84 -2.21
C GLN A 49 -10.19 1.79 -1.71
N ALA A 50 -9.72 0.60 -1.35
CA ALA A 50 -10.59 -0.43 -0.78
C ALA A 50 -11.21 0.02 0.55
N ALA A 51 -10.45 0.64 1.44
CA ALA A 51 -10.97 1.14 2.70
C ALA A 51 -12.01 2.27 2.52
N LEU A 52 -11.87 3.07 1.47
CA LEU A 52 -12.82 4.14 1.15
C LEU A 52 -14.08 3.60 0.49
N GLN A 53 -13.95 2.68 -0.47
CA GLN A 53 -15.07 2.23 -1.31
C GLN A 53 -15.79 0.99 -0.75
N LYS A 54 -15.09 0.17 0.06
CA LYS A 54 -15.60 -1.08 0.65
C LYS A 54 -15.48 -1.08 2.18
N ALA A 55 -15.83 0.04 2.80
CA ALA A 55 -15.67 0.25 4.25
C ALA A 55 -16.34 -0.84 5.12
N GLU A 56 -17.41 -1.46 4.63
CA GLU A 56 -18.09 -2.56 5.34
C GLU A 56 -17.30 -3.89 5.30
N GLN A 57 -16.47 -4.09 4.27
CA GLN A 57 -15.67 -5.30 4.10
C GLN A 57 -14.26 -5.14 4.67
N VAL A 58 -13.68 -3.93 4.64
CA VAL A 58 -12.31 -3.71 5.12
C VAL A 58 -12.31 -3.47 6.62
N GLN A 59 -11.91 -4.49 7.37
CA GLN A 59 -11.88 -4.45 8.84
C GLN A 59 -10.66 -3.73 9.40
N ALA A 60 -9.55 -3.77 8.69
CA ALA A 60 -8.32 -3.07 9.02
C ALA A 60 -7.40 -2.97 7.81
N LEU A 61 -6.49 -1.98 7.83
CA LEU A 61 -5.40 -1.85 6.87
C LEU A 61 -4.05 -2.08 7.54
N VAL A 62 -3.13 -2.69 6.80
CA VAL A 62 -1.69 -2.66 7.07
C VAL A 62 -1.00 -2.10 5.83
N LEU A 63 -0.40 -0.94 5.97
CA LEU A 63 0.27 -0.22 4.90
C LEU A 63 1.78 -0.18 5.17
N VAL A 64 2.55 -0.72 4.24
CA VAL A 64 4.01 -0.84 4.37
C VAL A 64 4.70 -0.03 3.28
N ALA A 65 5.54 0.94 3.64
CA ALA A 65 6.39 1.69 2.72
C ALA A 65 5.65 2.12 1.43
N THR A 66 4.53 2.85 1.57
CA THR A 66 3.65 3.21 0.45
C THR A 66 3.38 4.71 0.39
N SER A 67 2.99 5.23 -0.78
CA SER A 67 2.38 6.57 -0.87
C SER A 67 0.98 6.61 -0.26
N GLY A 68 0.27 5.48 -0.21
CA GLY A 68 -1.15 5.47 0.13
C GLY A 68 -2.04 6.24 -0.86
N GLY A 69 -1.48 6.61 -2.02
CA GLY A 69 -2.16 7.37 -3.06
C GLY A 69 -2.07 8.90 -2.90
N ILE A 70 -1.24 9.43 -2.00
CA ILE A 70 -1.02 10.89 -1.89
C ILE A 70 -0.04 11.39 -2.95
N ASP A 71 -0.08 12.70 -3.23
CA ASP A 71 0.96 13.37 -3.99
C ASP A 71 2.29 13.33 -3.23
N LEU A 72 3.33 12.78 -3.86
CA LEU A 72 4.66 12.68 -3.28
C LEU A 72 5.58 13.87 -3.61
N SER A 73 5.14 14.82 -4.43
CA SER A 73 5.95 15.98 -4.84
C SER A 73 6.47 16.84 -3.68
N PRO A 74 5.76 16.98 -2.53
CA PRO A 74 6.29 17.69 -1.37
C PRO A 74 7.40 16.94 -0.61
N PHE A 75 7.61 15.66 -0.92
CA PHE A 75 8.56 14.79 -0.23
C PHE A 75 9.80 14.58 -1.11
N GLN A 76 10.96 14.45 -0.50
CA GLN A 76 12.20 14.17 -1.21
C GLN A 76 12.30 12.67 -1.48
N VAL A 77 11.51 12.18 -2.44
CA VAL A 77 11.48 10.76 -2.83
C VAL A 77 12.45 10.48 -3.97
N ALA A 78 13.13 9.33 -3.92
CA ALA A 78 13.91 8.84 -5.03
C ALA A 78 12.99 8.35 -6.16
N ASP A 79 13.33 8.63 -7.41
CA ASP A 79 12.62 8.05 -8.54
C ASP A 79 12.99 6.56 -8.67
N TRP A 80 11.99 5.72 -8.59
CA TRP A 80 12.11 4.26 -8.60
C TRP A 80 11.71 3.66 -9.96
N ARG A 81 11.13 4.46 -10.85
CA ARG A 81 10.40 3.99 -12.03
C ARG A 81 11.31 3.27 -13.02
N GLU A 82 12.43 3.87 -13.36
CA GLU A 82 13.36 3.31 -14.33
C GLU A 82 13.97 1.99 -13.85
N ASP A 83 14.45 1.94 -12.61
CA ASP A 83 15.01 0.73 -12.00
C ASP A 83 13.98 -0.40 -11.90
N TYR A 84 12.73 -0.03 -11.61
CA TYR A 84 11.63 -0.99 -11.50
C TYR A 84 11.27 -1.60 -12.85
N GLN A 85 11.17 -0.79 -13.91
CA GLN A 85 10.90 -1.26 -15.28
C GLN A 85 12.05 -2.10 -15.85
N GLN A 86 13.29 -1.83 -15.45
CA GLN A 86 14.43 -2.67 -15.82
C GLN A 86 14.43 -4.03 -15.10
N SER A 87 13.88 -4.08 -13.91
CA SER A 87 13.89 -5.27 -13.06
C SER A 87 12.66 -6.17 -13.22
N PHE A 88 11.53 -5.58 -13.63
CA PHE A 88 10.24 -6.27 -13.69
C PHE A 88 9.49 -5.97 -14.99
N THR A 89 8.84 -6.99 -15.53
CA THR A 89 7.87 -6.81 -16.62
C THR A 89 6.58 -6.25 -16.03
N VAL A 90 6.30 -4.98 -16.31
CA VAL A 90 5.10 -4.28 -15.82
C VAL A 90 4.60 -3.31 -16.89
N PRO A 91 3.28 -3.07 -16.97
CA PRO A 91 2.73 -2.10 -17.91
C PRO A 91 3.19 -0.66 -17.60
N ASP A 92 3.45 0.12 -18.65
CA ASP A 92 3.89 1.53 -18.51
C ASP A 92 2.87 2.39 -17.74
N TRP A 93 1.58 2.17 -17.97
CA TRP A 93 0.52 2.90 -17.27
C TRP A 93 0.56 2.71 -15.75
N PHE A 94 1.12 1.59 -15.26
CA PHE A 94 1.26 1.36 -13.81
C PHE A 94 2.32 2.27 -13.18
N VAL A 95 3.51 2.34 -13.79
CA VAL A 95 4.61 3.15 -13.25
C VAL A 95 4.41 4.65 -13.48
N GLN A 96 3.59 5.03 -14.49
CA GLN A 96 3.27 6.42 -14.80
C GLN A 96 2.08 6.95 -14.00
N HIS A 97 1.35 6.06 -13.31
CA HIS A 97 0.16 6.47 -12.56
C HIS A 97 0.48 7.47 -11.46
N GLN A 98 -0.34 8.49 -11.38
CA GLN A 98 -0.33 9.50 -10.32
C GLN A 98 -1.72 9.59 -9.72
N SER A 99 -1.78 9.68 -8.40
CA SER A 99 -3.01 9.84 -7.65
C SER A 99 -2.82 10.88 -6.56
N ASP A 100 -3.90 11.52 -6.16
CA ASP A 100 -3.94 12.33 -4.95
C ASP A 100 -5.23 12.04 -4.19
N LEU A 101 -5.12 11.21 -3.17
CA LEU A 101 -6.19 10.82 -2.26
C LEU A 101 -6.12 11.57 -0.93
N THR A 102 -5.30 12.61 -0.84
CA THR A 102 -5.01 13.33 0.41
C THR A 102 -6.28 13.74 1.14
N ASP A 103 -7.22 14.39 0.45
CA ASP A 103 -8.48 14.87 1.04
C ASP A 103 -9.44 13.72 1.43
N SER A 104 -9.19 12.50 0.96
CA SER A 104 -10.02 11.33 1.25
C SER A 104 -9.54 10.54 2.47
N LEU A 105 -8.31 10.73 2.90
CA LEU A 105 -7.70 9.92 3.97
C LEU A 105 -8.43 10.03 5.31
N GLU A 106 -8.99 11.19 5.62
CA GLU A 106 -9.77 11.41 6.85
C GLU A 106 -11.07 10.57 6.91
N HIS A 107 -11.51 10.04 5.77
CA HIS A 107 -12.71 9.22 5.65
C HIS A 107 -12.46 7.73 5.89
N ILE A 108 -11.21 7.32 6.05
CA ILE A 108 -10.85 5.94 6.42
C ILE A 108 -11.30 5.69 7.86
N ARG A 109 -12.17 4.70 8.06
CA ARG A 109 -12.83 4.43 9.35
C ARG A 109 -12.27 3.22 10.08
N CYS A 110 -11.64 2.31 9.36
CA CYS A 110 -11.03 1.12 9.98
C CYS A 110 -9.69 1.46 10.66
N PRO A 111 -9.25 0.67 11.64
CA PRO A 111 -7.90 0.77 12.19
C PRO A 111 -6.82 0.59 11.11
N VAL A 112 -5.74 1.36 11.20
CA VAL A 112 -4.64 1.32 10.23
C VAL A 112 -3.29 1.14 10.94
N LEU A 113 -2.52 0.15 10.50
CA LEU A 113 -1.13 -0.01 10.87
C LEU A 113 -0.24 0.48 9.72
N LEU A 114 0.65 1.43 10.03
CA LEU A 114 1.67 1.96 9.13
C LEU A 114 3.03 1.43 9.55
N ILE A 115 3.79 0.84 8.60
CA ILE A 115 5.12 0.29 8.86
C ILE A 115 6.10 0.89 7.84
N TRP A 116 7.16 1.57 8.34
CA TRP A 116 8.15 2.25 7.51
C TRP A 116 9.57 1.88 7.89
N GLY A 117 10.46 1.84 6.90
CA GLY A 117 11.89 1.78 7.13
C GLY A 117 12.48 3.20 7.25
N ASP A 118 13.43 3.42 8.18
CA ASP A 118 14.07 4.73 8.36
C ASP A 118 15.15 5.05 7.31
N ALA A 119 15.52 4.06 6.50
CA ALA A 119 16.48 4.19 5.41
C ALA A 119 15.85 4.06 4.01
N ASP A 120 14.51 4.14 3.91
CA ASP A 120 13.77 4.03 2.64
C ASP A 120 13.83 5.34 1.84
N PRO A 121 14.52 5.40 0.68
CA PRO A 121 14.59 6.59 -0.14
C PRO A 121 13.35 6.76 -1.06
N ILE A 122 12.59 5.69 -1.30
CA ILE A 122 11.42 5.67 -2.19
C ILE A 122 10.17 6.15 -1.46
N SER A 123 9.98 5.69 -0.23
CA SER A 123 8.90 6.15 0.64
C SER A 123 9.50 6.56 2.00
N PRO A 124 10.10 7.76 2.11
CA PRO A 124 10.76 8.20 3.32
C PRO A 124 9.77 8.30 4.51
N VAL A 125 10.31 8.23 5.73
CA VAL A 125 9.53 8.30 6.98
C VAL A 125 8.56 9.49 7.02
N ALA A 126 8.92 10.60 6.36
CA ALA A 126 8.06 11.78 6.27
C ALA A 126 6.70 11.48 5.62
N VAL A 127 6.65 10.55 4.65
CA VAL A 127 5.40 10.08 4.03
C VAL A 127 4.55 9.31 5.05
N GLY A 128 5.15 8.34 5.76
CA GLY A 128 4.47 7.59 6.81
C GLY A 128 3.94 8.49 7.94
N GLN A 129 4.73 9.49 8.34
CA GLN A 129 4.32 10.48 9.33
C GLN A 129 3.17 11.37 8.83
N PHE A 130 3.15 11.70 7.54
CA PHE A 130 2.05 12.43 6.94
C PHE A 130 0.78 11.60 6.96
N LEU A 131 0.82 10.37 6.47
CA LEU A 131 -0.33 9.44 6.49
C LEU A 131 -0.84 9.22 7.92
N HIS A 132 0.05 9.08 8.90
CA HIS A 132 -0.34 8.94 10.30
C HIS A 132 -1.11 10.15 10.85
N ARG A 133 -0.81 11.37 10.37
CA ARG A 133 -1.55 12.57 10.78
C ARG A 133 -2.90 12.72 10.07
N GLN A 134 -3.01 12.21 8.84
CA GLN A 134 -4.23 12.36 8.02
C GLN A 134 -5.25 11.24 8.25
N ILE A 135 -4.79 10.03 8.56
CA ILE A 135 -5.66 8.86 8.74
C ILE A 135 -6.06 8.74 10.21
N PRO A 136 -7.36 8.84 10.54
CA PRO A 136 -7.85 8.56 11.88
C PRO A 136 -7.51 7.11 12.29
N HIS A 137 -7.24 6.89 13.57
CA HIS A 137 -6.98 5.55 14.12
C HIS A 137 -5.77 4.82 13.49
N ALA A 138 -4.80 5.56 12.94
CA ALA A 138 -3.55 5.01 12.45
C ALA A 138 -2.51 4.91 13.58
N GLU A 139 -1.76 3.81 13.61
CA GLU A 139 -0.52 3.69 14.40
C GLU A 139 0.66 3.54 13.45
N LEU A 140 1.78 4.22 13.75
CA LEU A 140 2.99 4.19 12.91
C LEU A 140 4.15 3.52 13.65
N HIS A 141 4.78 2.56 12.98
CA HIS A 141 6.00 1.90 13.42
C HIS A 141 7.15 2.13 12.45
N ILE A 142 8.29 2.57 12.97
CA ILE A 142 9.51 2.77 12.20
C ILE A 142 10.48 1.62 12.49
N VAL A 143 10.92 0.95 11.43
CA VAL A 143 11.89 -0.15 11.48
C VAL A 143 13.27 0.42 11.20
N SER A 144 14.17 0.28 12.17
CA SER A 144 15.54 0.81 12.05
C SER A 144 16.32 0.06 10.97
N GLN A 145 17.06 0.81 10.14
CA GLN A 145 17.80 0.34 8.97
C GLN A 145 16.92 -0.35 7.89
N GLY A 146 15.59 -0.20 7.99
CA GLY A 146 14.67 -0.70 6.98
C GLY A 146 14.72 0.16 5.73
N GLN A 147 14.82 -0.47 4.57
CA GLN A 147 14.68 0.14 3.26
C GLN A 147 13.28 -0.13 2.67
N HIS A 148 13.09 0.12 1.38
CA HIS A 148 11.79 -0.06 0.73
C HIS A 148 11.28 -1.51 0.79
N ASP A 149 12.17 -2.48 0.83
CA ASP A 149 11.89 -3.91 0.99
C ASP A 149 11.74 -4.38 2.44
N VAL A 150 11.40 -3.47 3.35
CA VAL A 150 11.32 -3.69 4.81
C VAL A 150 10.51 -4.93 5.19
N ALA A 151 9.42 -5.22 4.47
CA ALA A 151 8.60 -6.40 4.74
C ALA A 151 9.29 -7.72 4.37
N TYR A 152 10.26 -7.69 3.48
CA TYR A 152 11.06 -8.85 3.11
C TYR A 152 12.29 -9.01 4.02
N VAL A 153 13.10 -7.96 4.13
CA VAL A 153 14.35 -8.00 4.91
C VAL A 153 14.09 -8.14 6.40
N HIS A 154 13.07 -7.47 6.92
CA HIS A 154 12.69 -7.50 8.34
C HIS A 154 11.41 -8.31 8.58
N ALA A 155 11.17 -9.38 7.80
CA ALA A 155 9.91 -10.13 7.77
C ALA A 155 9.41 -10.57 9.15
N ALA A 156 10.30 -11.10 10.00
CA ALA A 156 9.92 -11.56 11.34
C ALA A 156 9.43 -10.40 12.23
N HIS A 157 10.08 -9.24 12.16
CA HIS A 157 9.69 -8.06 12.92
C HIS A 157 8.37 -7.47 12.40
N VAL A 158 8.24 -7.33 11.09
CA VAL A 158 7.01 -6.86 10.46
C VAL A 158 5.83 -7.79 10.77
N ALA A 159 6.03 -9.11 10.71
CA ALA A 159 5.00 -10.08 11.08
C ALA A 159 4.57 -9.93 12.55
N GLN A 160 5.50 -9.69 13.46
CA GLN A 160 5.20 -9.46 14.88
C GLN A 160 4.39 -8.18 15.10
N LEU A 161 4.72 -7.09 14.37
CA LEU A 161 3.95 -5.84 14.43
C LEU A 161 2.51 -6.07 13.98
N ILE A 162 2.33 -6.76 12.85
CA ILE A 162 1.00 -7.11 12.32
C ILE A 162 0.21 -7.96 13.31
N GLN A 163 0.83 -9.01 13.87
CA GLN A 163 0.17 -9.88 14.86
C GLN A 163 -0.29 -9.10 16.10
N ASN A 164 0.57 -8.22 16.62
CA ASN A 164 0.25 -7.39 17.77
C ASN A 164 -0.91 -6.43 17.47
N PHE A 165 -0.91 -5.83 16.28
CA PHE A 165 -1.98 -4.96 15.82
C PHE A 165 -3.31 -5.71 15.72
N LEU A 166 -3.33 -6.85 15.04
CA LEU A 166 -4.54 -7.67 14.88
C LEU A 166 -5.10 -8.15 16.23
N ALA A 167 -4.23 -8.48 17.18
CA ALA A 167 -4.66 -8.87 18.53
C ALA A 167 -5.38 -7.75 19.29
N LYS A 168 -5.02 -6.47 19.03
CA LYS A 168 -5.67 -5.30 19.67
C LYS A 168 -7.07 -5.05 19.10
N ILE A 169 -7.24 -5.20 17.79
CA ILE A 169 -8.48 -4.84 17.09
C ILE A 169 -9.54 -5.96 17.08
N ARG A 170 -9.22 -7.12 17.61
CA ARG A 170 -10.15 -8.28 17.74
C ARG A 170 -10.88 -8.61 16.43
N VAL A 171 -10.11 -8.71 15.35
CA VAL A 171 -10.61 -9.19 14.05
C VAL A 171 -10.79 -10.70 14.07
#